data_9cdf1975cc7a7a13aef857f4b06f8234
#
_entry.id   9cdf1975cc7a7a13aef857f4b06f8234
#
_cell.length_a   1.000
_cell.length_b   1.000
_cell.length_c   1.000
_cell.angle_alpha   90.00
_cell.angle_beta   90.00
_cell.angle_gamma   90.00
#
_symmetry.space_group_name_H-M   'P 1'
#
loop_
_entity.id
_entity.type
_entity.pdbx_description
1 polymer ?
#
loop_
_entity_poly.entity_id
_entity_poly.type
_entity_poly.pdbx_seq_one_letter_code
_entity_poly.pdbx_strand_id
1 'polypeptide(L)'
;MMKLQKSLYYVLCLMVCVCTLSGCIEEYEADIPSEDSDLLVVEGSICASQLNKFVLSRTQPVNSSNVPRMVTGAKVIVRGTDGSEYQTQTANDYYSCQIGALNPDVEYYLHIETNGEVYESEPQKPLSTEKISEVNVLQETPESSLDVLVTPDAPFDPNKLNYYSWTYEETWEVHPDYTTQIYFDITTSSAVFDPNQFPSRGWKSAAGTTILVSSSASYEGQHIRRVKLYDIDHSNERMYYKYSGLVHQRAISKAEYEYELARRQTSTEMGGLFTPLPSALPTNIHCLTSDKHVIGFVGCSLNTSEYRFFLVPKDYSIDHPYKKDARKWLDDCNEQDCYRMVTKEGMYLCEWKDERYKPGGTLQTAWAYDYQLDVRLHGATDMKPDYWED
;
A
#
# COMPACT_ATOMS: atom_id res chain seq x y z
N MET A 1 -24.32 68.70 -2.09
CA MET A 1 -22.86 68.56 -2.23
C MET A 1 -22.27 67.44 -1.31
N MET A 2 -22.57 67.42 -0.04
CA MET A 2 -21.95 66.48 0.93
C MET A 2 -22.21 64.97 0.66
N LYS A 3 -23.36 64.58 0.09
CA LYS A 3 -23.66 63.16 -0.26
C LYS A 3 -22.88 62.66 -1.48
N LEU A 4 -22.61 63.54 -2.47
CA LEU A 4 -21.84 63.18 -3.66
C LEU A 4 -20.36 62.97 -3.32
N GLN A 5 -19.83 63.76 -2.39
CA GLN A 5 -18.44 63.68 -1.95
C GLN A 5 -18.16 62.37 -1.16
N LYS A 6 -19.11 61.95 -0.34
CA LYS A 6 -19.02 60.66 0.38
C LYS A 6 -19.08 59.46 -0.59
N SER A 7 -19.95 59.50 -1.60
CA SER A 7 -20.05 58.43 -2.60
C SER A 7 -18.76 58.32 -3.43
N LEU A 8 -18.13 59.44 -3.79
CA LEU A 8 -16.87 59.44 -4.50
C LEU A 8 -15.73 58.88 -3.68
N TYR A 9 -15.73 59.12 -2.37
CA TYR A 9 -14.72 58.57 -1.44
C TYR A 9 -14.83 57.05 -1.29
N TYR A 10 -16.05 56.50 -1.19
CA TYR A 10 -16.26 55.06 -1.14
C TYR A 10 -15.86 54.36 -2.45
N VAL A 11 -16.13 54.97 -3.60
CA VAL A 11 -15.71 54.45 -4.92
C VAL A 11 -14.18 54.45 -5.03
N LEU A 12 -13.53 55.49 -4.55
CA LEU A 12 -12.07 55.60 -4.58
C LEU A 12 -11.42 54.57 -3.64
N CYS A 13 -11.97 54.37 -2.42
CA CYS A 13 -11.51 53.35 -1.49
C CYS A 13 -11.72 51.93 -2.03
N LEU A 14 -12.85 51.68 -2.71
CA LEU A 14 -13.12 50.39 -3.34
C LEU A 14 -12.13 50.10 -4.48
N MET A 15 -11.81 51.14 -5.29
CA MET A 15 -10.85 51.05 -6.38
C MET A 15 -9.43 50.76 -5.89
N VAL A 16 -9.01 51.37 -4.78
CA VAL A 16 -7.72 51.13 -4.14
C VAL A 16 -7.65 49.71 -3.56
N CYS A 17 -8.74 49.22 -2.91
CA CYS A 17 -8.79 47.82 -2.41
C CYS A 17 -8.70 46.78 -3.55
N VAL A 18 -9.32 47.03 -4.70
CA VAL A 18 -9.25 46.12 -5.86
C VAL A 18 -7.84 46.09 -6.46
N CYS A 19 -7.13 47.19 -6.47
CA CYS A 19 -5.74 47.27 -6.97
C CYS A 19 -4.71 46.59 -6.03
N THR A 20 -5.02 46.45 -4.74
CA THR A 20 -4.12 45.74 -3.79
C THR A 20 -4.32 44.23 -3.75
N LEU A 21 -5.35 43.71 -4.43
CA LEU A 21 -5.63 42.25 -4.50
C LEU A 21 -5.04 41.57 -5.74
N SER A 22 -4.42 42.32 -6.67
CA SER A 22 -3.64 41.72 -7.76
C SER A 22 -2.24 41.34 -7.24
N GLY A 23 -2.16 40.34 -6.39
CA GLY A 23 -0.93 39.61 -6.13
C GLY A 23 -0.57 38.83 -7.39
N CYS A 24 0.49 39.22 -8.08
CA CYS A 24 1.11 38.35 -9.06
C CYS A 24 1.55 37.10 -8.35
N ILE A 25 0.90 35.98 -8.64
CA ILE A 25 1.46 34.66 -8.36
C ILE A 25 2.51 34.48 -9.45
N GLU A 26 3.77 34.80 -9.15
CA GLU A 26 4.88 34.36 -9.98
C GLU A 26 5.01 32.86 -9.77
N GLU A 27 4.96 32.12 -10.86
CA GLU A 27 5.27 30.70 -10.87
C GLU A 27 6.76 30.57 -10.48
N TYR A 28 7.02 30.09 -9.27
CA TYR A 28 8.37 29.87 -8.78
C TYR A 28 8.94 28.65 -9.50
N GLU A 29 9.69 28.84 -10.57
CA GLU A 29 10.56 27.82 -11.12
C GLU A 29 11.77 27.67 -10.19
N ALA A 30 11.79 26.61 -9.40
CA ALA A 30 12.97 26.26 -8.62
C ALA A 30 14.11 25.95 -9.59
N ASP A 31 15.16 26.76 -9.56
CA ASP A 31 16.39 26.51 -10.29
C ASP A 31 17.16 25.37 -9.58
N ILE A 32 16.76 24.12 -9.87
CA ILE A 32 17.42 22.93 -9.34
C ILE A 32 18.65 22.70 -10.20
N PRO A 33 19.87 22.71 -9.62
CA PRO A 33 21.09 22.44 -10.38
C PRO A 33 20.95 21.12 -11.16
N SER A 34 21.31 21.14 -12.44
CA SER A 34 21.18 19.98 -13.32
C SER A 34 21.98 18.75 -12.86
N GLU A 35 22.97 18.94 -11.99
CA GLU A 35 23.78 17.89 -11.36
C GLU A 35 22.98 17.03 -10.38
N ASP A 36 21.93 17.57 -9.72
CA ASP A 36 21.08 16.85 -8.78
C ASP A 36 19.91 16.13 -9.45
N SER A 37 19.72 16.30 -10.75
CA SER A 37 18.56 15.74 -11.47
C SER A 37 18.73 14.31 -11.96
N ASP A 38 19.88 13.65 -11.75
CA ASP A 38 20.20 12.29 -12.21
C ASP A 38 20.95 11.45 -11.16
N LEU A 39 20.54 11.59 -9.90
CA LEU A 39 21.14 10.84 -8.80
C LEU A 39 20.65 9.39 -8.83
N LEU A 40 21.55 8.45 -8.50
CA LEU A 40 21.17 7.07 -8.27
C LEU A 40 20.36 6.96 -6.98
N VAL A 41 19.22 6.27 -7.07
CA VAL A 41 18.39 5.90 -5.93
C VAL A 41 18.46 4.38 -5.77
N VAL A 42 18.79 3.92 -4.57
CA VAL A 42 18.93 2.50 -4.23
C VAL A 42 17.97 2.15 -3.11
N GLU A 43 17.09 1.20 -3.35
CA GLU A 43 16.15 0.67 -2.36
C GLU A 43 16.38 -0.82 -2.17
N GLY A 44 16.41 -1.27 -0.93
CA GLY A 44 16.58 -2.67 -0.56
C GLY A 44 17.46 -2.84 0.66
N SER A 45 17.45 -4.05 1.22
CA SER A 45 18.26 -4.43 2.39
C SER A 45 18.79 -5.85 2.21
N ILE A 46 19.89 -6.15 2.85
CA ILE A 46 20.51 -7.48 2.87
C ILE A 46 19.91 -8.27 4.03
N CYS A 47 19.21 -9.36 3.76
CA CYS A 47 18.58 -10.20 4.77
C CYS A 47 18.91 -11.67 4.53
N ALA A 48 19.31 -12.38 5.57
CA ALA A 48 19.57 -13.82 5.48
C ALA A 48 18.28 -14.62 5.29
N SER A 49 18.42 -15.80 4.73
CA SER A 49 17.38 -16.84 4.59
C SER A 49 16.16 -16.44 3.76
N GLN A 50 16.31 -15.43 2.87
CA GLN A 50 15.23 -14.97 2.00
C GLN A 50 15.71 -14.50 0.62
N LEU A 51 14.74 -14.27 -0.27
CA LEU A 51 14.98 -13.60 -1.54
C LEU A 51 15.10 -12.09 -1.31
N ASN A 52 16.29 -11.56 -1.52
CA ASN A 52 16.55 -10.14 -1.45
C ASN A 52 16.25 -9.46 -2.78
N LYS A 53 15.63 -8.28 -2.72
CA LYS A 53 15.32 -7.46 -3.89
C LYS A 53 15.93 -6.07 -3.73
N PHE A 54 16.60 -5.62 -4.78
CA PHE A 54 17.18 -4.28 -4.86
C PHE A 54 16.57 -3.55 -6.05
N VAL A 55 16.04 -2.38 -5.82
CA VAL A 55 15.45 -1.52 -6.85
C VAL A 55 16.42 -0.37 -7.09
N LEU A 56 16.80 -0.16 -8.34
CA LEU A 56 17.67 0.94 -8.76
C LEU A 56 16.88 1.87 -9.69
N SER A 57 16.83 3.14 -9.34
CA SER A 57 16.20 4.17 -10.16
C SER A 57 17.04 5.44 -10.19
N ARG A 58 16.62 6.43 -11.00
CA ARG A 58 17.23 7.74 -11.06
C ARG A 58 16.23 8.81 -10.66
N THR A 59 16.71 9.83 -9.96
CA THR A 59 15.89 11.02 -9.70
C THR A 59 15.46 11.66 -11.01
N GLN A 60 14.35 12.40 -10.96
CA GLN A 60 13.79 13.10 -12.10
C GLN A 60 13.33 14.50 -11.67
N PRO A 61 13.33 15.48 -12.58
CA PRO A 61 12.74 16.79 -12.32
C PRO A 61 11.27 16.68 -11.91
N VAL A 62 10.83 17.54 -11.01
CA VAL A 62 9.46 17.55 -10.46
C VAL A 62 8.38 17.61 -11.55
N ASN A 63 8.67 18.24 -12.68
CA ASN A 63 7.76 18.40 -13.82
C ASN A 63 7.82 17.23 -14.83
N SER A 64 8.57 16.17 -14.53
CA SER A 64 8.64 14.98 -15.38
C SER A 64 7.50 14.00 -15.11
N SER A 65 7.43 12.91 -15.89
CA SER A 65 6.41 11.86 -15.69
C SER A 65 6.55 11.23 -14.28
N ASN A 66 5.42 10.87 -13.65
CA ASN A 66 5.38 10.22 -12.33
C ASN A 66 5.92 8.76 -12.33
N VAL A 67 6.42 8.26 -13.46
CA VAL A 67 6.96 6.91 -13.55
C VAL A 67 8.45 6.94 -13.21
N PRO A 68 8.91 6.20 -12.19
CA PRO A 68 10.32 6.11 -11.84
C PRO A 68 11.17 5.67 -13.03
N ARG A 69 12.33 6.32 -13.24
CA ARG A 69 13.26 5.94 -14.28
C ARG A 69 14.17 4.81 -13.77
N MET A 70 13.75 3.57 -14.04
CA MET A 70 14.45 2.38 -13.59
C MET A 70 15.83 2.24 -14.25
N VAL A 71 16.83 1.81 -13.47
CA VAL A 71 18.17 1.47 -13.97
C VAL A 71 18.19 -0.02 -14.32
N THR A 72 18.29 -0.33 -15.60
CA THR A 72 18.38 -1.70 -16.11
C THR A 72 19.81 -2.01 -16.56
N GLY A 73 20.18 -3.31 -16.52
CA GLY A 73 21.49 -3.77 -16.98
C GLY A 73 22.66 -3.42 -16.05
N ALA A 74 22.41 -3.01 -14.82
CA ALA A 74 23.44 -2.88 -13.81
C ALA A 74 23.91 -4.26 -13.33
N LYS A 75 25.17 -4.36 -12.94
CA LYS A 75 25.71 -5.49 -12.20
C LYS A 75 25.58 -5.19 -10.71
N VAL A 76 24.81 -5.98 -10.02
CA VAL A 76 24.52 -5.81 -8.58
C VAL A 76 24.98 -7.07 -7.85
N ILE A 77 25.79 -6.91 -6.80
CA ILE A 77 26.37 -8.03 -6.04
C ILE A 77 26.32 -7.68 -4.56
N VAL A 78 25.87 -8.62 -3.74
CA VAL A 78 26.08 -8.53 -2.28
C VAL A 78 27.42 -9.17 -1.95
N ARG A 79 28.30 -8.45 -1.25
CA ARG A 79 29.64 -8.89 -0.87
C ARG A 79 29.81 -8.93 0.64
N GLY A 80 30.55 -9.91 1.12
CA GLY A 80 31.03 -9.96 2.50
C GLY A 80 32.50 -9.54 2.59
N THR A 81 32.90 -8.97 3.72
CA THR A 81 34.30 -8.59 4.00
C THR A 81 35.24 -9.80 4.10
N ASP A 82 34.67 -11.02 4.19
CA ASP A 82 35.36 -12.29 4.13
C ASP A 82 35.61 -12.80 2.68
N GLY A 83 35.17 -12.04 1.67
CA GLY A 83 35.24 -12.40 0.26
C GLY A 83 34.05 -13.20 -0.26
N SER A 84 33.02 -13.44 0.54
CA SER A 84 31.80 -14.05 0.06
C SER A 84 31.05 -13.14 -0.92
N GLU A 85 30.44 -13.71 -1.96
CA GLU A 85 29.67 -12.98 -2.97
C GLU A 85 28.34 -13.68 -3.28
N TYR A 86 27.27 -12.88 -3.40
CA TYR A 86 25.94 -13.32 -3.82
C TYR A 86 25.54 -12.50 -5.06
N GLN A 87 25.56 -13.17 -6.22
CA GLN A 87 25.21 -12.57 -7.50
C GLN A 87 23.70 -12.38 -7.61
N THR A 88 23.28 -11.21 -8.10
CA THR A 88 21.87 -10.98 -8.37
C THR A 88 21.48 -11.43 -9.79
N GLN A 89 20.21 -11.78 -9.94
CA GLN A 89 19.54 -11.95 -11.22
C GLN A 89 18.68 -10.72 -11.49
N THR A 90 18.68 -10.26 -12.74
CA THR A 90 17.85 -9.12 -13.16
C THR A 90 16.43 -9.62 -13.42
N ALA A 91 15.46 -8.99 -12.81
CA ALA A 91 14.04 -9.04 -13.17
C ALA A 91 13.65 -7.71 -13.83
N ASN A 92 12.40 -7.55 -14.27
CA ASN A 92 11.98 -6.39 -15.07
C ASN A 92 12.36 -5.05 -14.47
N ASP A 93 12.15 -4.88 -13.17
CA ASP A 93 12.29 -3.61 -12.44
C ASP A 93 13.10 -3.73 -11.13
N TYR A 94 13.70 -4.89 -10.88
CA TYR A 94 14.55 -5.12 -9.70
C TYR A 94 15.66 -6.14 -9.96
N TYR A 95 16.63 -6.16 -9.04
CA TYR A 95 17.71 -7.14 -8.98
C TYR A 95 17.48 -8.02 -7.76
N SER A 96 17.55 -9.33 -7.90
CA SER A 96 17.27 -10.25 -6.80
C SER A 96 18.32 -11.32 -6.64
N CYS A 97 18.60 -11.69 -5.39
CA CYS A 97 19.42 -12.85 -5.06
C CYS A 97 18.86 -13.58 -3.84
N GLN A 98 18.94 -14.91 -3.89
CA GLN A 98 18.68 -15.73 -2.74
C GLN A 98 19.92 -15.75 -1.85
N ILE A 99 19.80 -15.23 -0.64
CA ILE A 99 20.84 -15.28 0.38
C ILE A 99 20.48 -16.36 1.38
N GLY A 100 21.41 -17.25 1.65
CA GLY A 100 21.28 -18.26 2.71
C GLY A 100 21.57 -17.66 4.10
N ALA A 101 22.18 -18.45 4.98
CA ALA A 101 22.62 -17.93 6.26
C ALA A 101 23.79 -16.95 6.09
N LEU A 102 23.73 -15.83 6.79
CA LEU A 102 24.84 -14.89 6.91
C LEU A 102 25.66 -15.19 8.17
N ASN A 103 26.97 -14.93 8.10
CA ASN A 103 27.84 -15.02 9.26
C ASN A 103 27.69 -13.75 10.12
N PRO A 104 27.32 -13.83 11.42
CA PRO A 104 27.13 -12.66 12.28
C PRO A 104 28.42 -11.86 12.54
N ASP A 105 29.59 -12.43 12.27
CA ASP A 105 30.87 -11.78 12.48
C ASP A 105 31.46 -11.14 11.20
N VAL A 106 30.77 -11.28 10.06
CA VAL A 106 31.14 -10.70 8.76
C VAL A 106 30.24 -9.50 8.48
N GLU A 107 30.82 -8.44 7.95
CA GLU A 107 30.06 -7.29 7.45
C GLU A 107 29.76 -7.46 5.98
N TYR A 108 28.56 -7.05 5.56
CA TYR A 108 28.08 -7.19 4.18
C TYR A 108 27.74 -5.84 3.59
N TYR A 109 27.95 -5.70 2.28
CA TYR A 109 27.68 -4.48 1.53
C TYR A 109 27.18 -4.77 0.13
N LEU A 110 26.54 -3.77 -0.48
CA LEU A 110 26.05 -3.84 -1.85
C LEU A 110 27.06 -3.18 -2.78
N HIS A 111 27.45 -3.90 -3.84
CA HIS A 111 28.30 -3.41 -4.92
C HIS A 111 27.48 -3.28 -6.20
N ILE A 112 27.54 -2.13 -6.86
CA ILE A 112 26.76 -1.80 -8.06
C ILE A 112 27.70 -1.23 -9.13
N GLU A 113 27.65 -1.81 -10.32
CA GLU A 113 28.32 -1.27 -11.51
C GLU A 113 27.27 -0.88 -12.55
N THR A 114 27.21 0.37 -12.96
CA THR A 114 26.25 0.86 -13.96
C THR A 114 26.80 2.07 -14.72
N ASN A 115 26.62 2.11 -16.04
CA ASN A 115 27.02 3.22 -16.91
C ASN A 115 28.49 3.69 -16.73
N GLY A 116 29.41 2.77 -16.40
CA GLY A 116 30.84 3.07 -16.16
C GLY A 116 31.10 3.65 -14.77
N GLU A 117 30.11 3.75 -13.91
CA GLU A 117 30.25 4.17 -12.52
C GLU A 117 30.15 2.95 -11.59
N VAL A 118 30.88 3.03 -10.47
CA VAL A 118 30.91 2.01 -9.42
C VAL A 118 30.42 2.63 -8.13
N TYR A 119 29.48 1.95 -7.47
CA TYR A 119 28.90 2.36 -6.21
C TYR A 119 29.01 1.24 -5.19
N GLU A 120 29.28 1.59 -3.94
CA GLU A 120 29.28 0.63 -2.83
C GLU A 120 28.56 1.22 -1.62
N SER A 121 27.84 0.38 -0.91
CA SER A 121 27.37 0.73 0.43
C SER A 121 28.50 0.51 1.45
N GLU A 122 28.44 1.23 2.55
CA GLU A 122 29.29 0.93 3.71
C GLU A 122 28.99 -0.49 4.21
N PRO A 123 30.03 -1.28 4.60
CA PRO A 123 29.83 -2.58 5.20
C PRO A 123 28.97 -2.51 6.47
N GLN A 124 27.96 -3.36 6.56
CA GLN A 124 27.01 -3.43 7.67
C GLN A 124 27.10 -4.78 8.36
N LYS A 125 27.20 -4.76 9.70
CA LYS A 125 27.09 -5.97 10.51
C LYS A 125 25.65 -6.45 10.54
N PRO A 126 25.36 -7.74 10.29
CA PRO A 126 23.99 -8.23 10.31
C PRO A 126 23.38 -8.15 11.71
N LEU A 127 22.18 -7.58 11.83
CA LEU A 127 21.46 -7.47 13.08
C LEU A 127 20.50 -8.64 13.26
N SER A 128 20.42 -9.17 14.48
CA SER A 128 19.38 -10.11 14.87
C SER A 128 18.08 -9.37 15.17
N THR A 129 16.99 -9.87 14.63
CA THR A 129 15.64 -9.32 14.86
C THR A 129 14.90 -10.19 15.87
N GLU A 130 14.43 -9.59 16.93
CA GLU A 130 13.55 -10.21 17.91
C GLU A 130 12.18 -10.50 17.30
N LYS A 131 11.46 -11.46 17.88
CA LYS A 131 10.11 -11.79 17.43
C LYS A 131 9.13 -10.66 17.70
N ILE A 132 8.06 -10.64 16.93
CA ILE A 132 6.87 -9.87 17.30
C ILE A 132 6.18 -10.61 18.44
N SER A 133 6.01 -9.95 19.60
CA SER A 133 5.31 -10.51 20.77
C SER A 133 3.81 -10.59 20.50
N GLU A 134 3.25 -9.49 19.98
CA GLU A 134 1.81 -9.40 19.71
C GLU A 134 1.51 -8.33 18.65
N VAL A 135 0.40 -8.54 17.96
CA VAL A 135 -0.28 -7.50 17.18
C VAL A 135 -1.68 -7.35 17.77
N ASN A 136 -2.00 -6.14 18.23
CA ASN A 136 -3.32 -5.80 18.78
C ASN A 136 -4.05 -4.87 17.82
N VAL A 137 -5.38 -4.98 17.80
CA VAL A 137 -6.23 -4.06 17.07
C VAL A 137 -7.19 -3.38 18.04
N LEU A 138 -7.18 -2.06 18.03
CA LEU A 138 -7.97 -1.24 18.93
C LEU A 138 -8.91 -0.35 18.13
N GLN A 139 -10.19 -0.39 18.48
CA GLN A 139 -11.19 0.60 18.08
C GLN A 139 -11.60 1.37 19.33
N GLU A 140 -11.24 2.65 19.44
CA GLU A 140 -11.49 3.43 20.68
C GLU A 140 -12.97 3.74 20.88
N THR A 141 -13.66 4.08 19.80
CA THR A 141 -15.11 4.32 19.77
C THR A 141 -15.73 3.59 18.57
N PRO A 142 -17.05 3.36 18.56
CA PRO A 142 -17.72 2.73 17.42
C PRO A 142 -17.51 3.42 16.08
N GLU A 143 -17.23 4.71 16.08
CA GLU A 143 -17.05 5.54 14.88
C GLU A 143 -15.57 5.76 14.53
N SER A 144 -14.64 5.28 15.37
CA SER A 144 -13.20 5.41 15.09
C SER A 144 -12.69 4.32 14.16
N SER A 145 -11.59 4.61 13.48
CA SER A 145 -10.82 3.61 12.74
C SER A 145 -10.26 2.53 13.68
N LEU A 146 -9.93 1.39 13.14
CA LEU A 146 -9.27 0.28 13.83
C LEU A 146 -7.76 0.48 13.75
N ASP A 147 -7.12 0.80 14.86
CA ASP A 147 -5.68 0.98 14.95
C ASP A 147 -4.96 -0.36 15.08
N VAL A 148 -4.08 -0.68 14.16
CA VAL A 148 -3.22 -1.88 14.22
C VAL A 148 -1.91 -1.52 14.93
N LEU A 149 -1.66 -2.19 16.05
CA LEU A 149 -0.59 -1.90 16.98
C LEU A 149 0.34 -3.11 17.12
N VAL A 150 1.66 -2.92 17.01
CA VAL A 150 2.66 -3.98 17.17
C VAL A 150 3.50 -3.79 18.42
N THR A 151 3.87 -4.89 19.07
CA THR A 151 4.80 -4.92 20.19
C THR A 151 5.91 -5.94 19.89
N PRO A 152 7.18 -5.52 19.76
CA PRO A 152 8.32 -6.43 19.67
C PRO A 152 8.56 -7.17 21.01
N ASP A 153 9.06 -8.40 20.94
CA ASP A 153 9.56 -9.15 22.10
C ASP A 153 11.03 -8.78 22.39
N ALA A 154 11.27 -7.48 22.61
CA ALA A 154 12.62 -6.98 22.83
C ALA A 154 12.94 -6.97 24.33
N PRO A 155 14.00 -7.65 24.78
CA PRO A 155 14.42 -7.57 26.16
C PRO A 155 14.91 -6.15 26.48
N PHE A 156 14.62 -5.69 27.69
CA PHE A 156 15.15 -4.42 28.18
C PHE A 156 16.65 -4.53 28.40
N ASP A 157 17.40 -3.63 27.79
CA ASP A 157 18.83 -3.42 28.06
C ASP A 157 19.06 -1.91 28.27
N PRO A 158 19.44 -1.45 29.47
CA PRO A 158 19.63 -0.03 29.75
C PRO A 158 20.79 0.60 28.96
N ASN A 159 21.67 -0.22 28.38
CA ASN A 159 22.84 0.22 27.62
C ASN A 159 22.64 0.15 26.11
N LYS A 160 21.51 -0.40 25.64
CA LYS A 160 21.28 -0.63 24.21
C LYS A 160 19.88 -0.14 23.80
N LEU A 161 19.85 0.82 22.88
CA LEU A 161 18.61 1.20 22.21
C LEU A 161 18.30 0.24 21.07
N ASN A 162 17.04 -0.15 20.98
CA ASN A 162 16.54 -0.96 19.90
C ASN A 162 15.84 -0.08 18.86
N TYR A 163 16.05 -0.38 17.58
CA TYR A 163 15.44 0.31 16.46
C TYR A 163 14.82 -0.75 15.54
N TYR A 164 13.58 -0.52 15.12
CA TYR A 164 12.85 -1.44 14.25
C TYR A 164 12.24 -0.70 13.06
N SER A 165 12.17 -1.42 11.97
CA SER A 165 11.38 -1.08 10.80
C SER A 165 10.32 -2.15 10.60
N TRP A 166 9.11 -1.72 10.16
CA TRP A 166 8.01 -2.62 9.82
C TRP A 166 7.52 -2.36 8.41
N THR A 167 7.09 -3.43 7.77
CA THR A 167 6.23 -3.40 6.59
C THR A 167 5.03 -4.30 6.83
N TYR A 168 3.98 -4.15 6.05
CA TYR A 168 2.81 -4.98 6.19
C TYR A 168 2.15 -5.27 4.85
N GLU A 169 1.45 -6.40 4.82
CA GLU A 169 0.59 -6.81 3.72
C GLU A 169 -0.82 -7.05 4.26
N GLU A 170 -1.81 -6.67 3.49
CA GLU A 170 -3.22 -6.81 3.81
C GLU A 170 -3.88 -7.73 2.80
N THR A 171 -4.80 -8.56 3.27
CA THR A 171 -5.68 -9.35 2.42
C THR A 171 -7.07 -9.35 3.03
N TRP A 172 -8.09 -9.10 2.23
CA TRP A 172 -9.46 -9.10 2.71
C TRP A 172 -10.39 -9.82 1.75
N GLU A 173 -11.40 -10.43 2.35
CA GLU A 173 -12.45 -11.12 1.62
C GLU A 173 -13.46 -10.12 1.08
N VAL A 174 -13.92 -10.32 -0.14
CA VAL A 174 -14.95 -9.52 -0.79
C VAL A 174 -16.02 -10.42 -1.39
N HIS A 175 -17.26 -9.94 -1.37
CA HIS A 175 -18.40 -10.63 -1.97
C HIS A 175 -19.03 -9.76 -3.06
N PRO A 176 -19.65 -10.38 -4.08
CA PRO A 176 -20.39 -9.65 -5.08
C PRO A 176 -21.64 -9.00 -4.46
N ASP A 177 -22.24 -8.03 -5.13
CA ASP A 177 -23.50 -7.41 -4.70
C ASP A 177 -24.63 -8.42 -4.59
N TYR A 178 -24.65 -9.37 -5.53
CA TYR A 178 -25.60 -10.47 -5.57
C TYR A 178 -24.90 -11.77 -5.90
N THR A 179 -25.42 -12.86 -5.40
CA THR A 179 -24.97 -14.22 -5.75
C THR A 179 -25.98 -14.89 -6.63
N THR A 180 -25.56 -15.71 -7.58
CA THR A 180 -26.44 -16.55 -8.36
C THR A 180 -25.83 -17.94 -8.53
N GLN A 181 -26.70 -18.95 -8.56
CA GLN A 181 -26.37 -20.33 -8.88
C GLN A 181 -27.19 -20.83 -10.06
N ILE A 182 -27.82 -19.91 -10.79
CA ILE A 182 -28.67 -20.21 -11.92
C ILE A 182 -28.35 -19.30 -13.10
N TYR A 183 -28.53 -19.79 -14.30
CA TYR A 183 -28.53 -18.95 -15.48
C TYR A 183 -29.73 -19.31 -16.38
N PHE A 184 -30.08 -18.42 -17.28
CA PHE A 184 -31.10 -18.69 -18.28
C PHE A 184 -30.44 -19.21 -19.54
N ASP A 185 -30.72 -20.51 -19.89
CA ASP A 185 -30.28 -21.11 -21.12
C ASP A 185 -31.25 -20.72 -22.25
N ILE A 186 -30.75 -19.93 -23.20
CA ILE A 186 -31.52 -19.44 -24.34
C ILE A 186 -31.88 -20.55 -25.34
N THR A 187 -31.20 -21.70 -25.29
CA THR A 187 -31.44 -22.82 -26.18
C THR A 187 -32.63 -23.66 -25.75
N THR A 188 -32.73 -23.86 -24.44
CA THR A 188 -33.83 -24.64 -23.82
C THR A 188 -34.95 -23.77 -23.27
N SER A 189 -34.79 -22.43 -23.30
CA SER A 189 -35.70 -21.44 -22.71
C SER A 189 -36.03 -21.74 -21.24
N SER A 190 -35.04 -22.16 -20.46
CA SER A 190 -35.23 -22.55 -19.05
C SER A 190 -34.14 -22.06 -18.15
N ALA A 191 -34.44 -21.96 -16.85
CA ALA A 191 -33.43 -21.71 -15.82
C ALA A 191 -32.66 -23.00 -15.53
N VAL A 192 -31.34 -22.92 -15.55
CA VAL A 192 -30.42 -24.05 -15.33
C VAL A 192 -29.56 -23.73 -14.12
N PHE A 193 -29.33 -24.75 -13.28
CA PHE A 193 -28.46 -24.63 -12.11
C PHE A 193 -26.99 -24.75 -12.52
N ASP A 194 -26.20 -23.73 -12.17
CA ASP A 194 -24.74 -23.71 -12.30
C ASP A 194 -24.11 -22.94 -11.13
N PRO A 195 -23.64 -23.62 -10.10
CA PRO A 195 -23.06 -22.99 -8.93
C PRO A 195 -21.67 -22.36 -9.18
N ASN A 196 -21.06 -22.60 -10.35
CA ASN A 196 -19.72 -22.16 -10.69
C ASN A 196 -19.69 -20.99 -11.69
N GLN A 197 -20.86 -20.48 -12.09
CA GLN A 197 -20.94 -19.41 -13.09
C GLN A 197 -20.20 -18.14 -12.63
N PHE A 198 -20.41 -17.74 -11.37
CA PHE A 198 -19.73 -16.62 -10.76
C PHE A 198 -19.21 -16.98 -9.36
N PRO A 199 -18.01 -16.51 -8.96
CA PRO A 199 -17.51 -16.77 -7.62
C PRO A 199 -18.36 -16.04 -6.59
N SER A 200 -18.79 -16.74 -5.53
CA SER A 200 -19.58 -16.17 -4.45
C SER A 200 -18.74 -15.33 -3.47
N ARG A 201 -17.42 -15.43 -3.57
CA ARG A 201 -16.43 -14.66 -2.79
C ARG A 201 -15.11 -14.56 -3.56
N GLY A 202 -14.32 -13.56 -3.21
CA GLY A 202 -12.97 -13.38 -3.71
C GLY A 202 -12.09 -12.69 -2.68
N TRP A 203 -10.84 -12.48 -3.03
CA TRP A 203 -9.84 -11.86 -2.16
C TRP A 203 -9.12 -10.74 -2.89
N LYS A 204 -8.93 -9.62 -2.19
CA LYS A 204 -8.06 -8.52 -2.62
C LYS A 204 -6.87 -8.44 -1.67
N SER A 205 -5.74 -7.97 -2.18
CA SER A 205 -4.53 -7.77 -1.38
C SER A 205 -3.90 -6.41 -1.67
N ALA A 206 -3.24 -5.85 -0.67
CA ALA A 206 -2.45 -4.63 -0.78
C ALA A 206 -1.22 -4.72 0.12
N ALA A 207 -0.16 -4.00 -0.24
CA ALA A 207 0.99 -3.79 0.62
C ALA A 207 0.99 -2.35 1.14
N GLY A 208 1.42 -2.17 2.40
CA GLY A 208 1.58 -0.85 2.97
C GLY A 208 2.76 -0.11 2.36
N THR A 209 2.57 1.17 2.09
CA THR A 209 3.59 2.07 1.51
C THR A 209 4.18 3.05 2.52
N THR A 210 3.66 3.06 3.75
CA THR A 210 4.09 3.97 4.81
C THR A 210 5.42 3.53 5.40
N ILE A 211 6.32 4.49 5.65
CA ILE A 211 7.59 4.26 6.35
C ILE A 211 7.31 4.14 7.85
N LEU A 212 7.47 2.94 8.37
CA LEU A 212 7.17 2.60 9.75
C LEU A 212 8.45 2.24 10.49
N VAL A 213 8.94 3.19 11.29
CA VAL A 213 10.13 3.00 12.12
C VAL A 213 9.89 3.52 13.53
N SER A 214 10.53 2.88 14.52
CA SER A 214 10.49 3.32 15.90
C SER A 214 11.78 2.98 16.63
N SER A 215 12.04 3.72 17.71
CA SER A 215 13.16 3.55 18.60
C SER A 215 12.69 3.35 20.04
N SER A 216 13.36 2.48 20.79
CA SER A 216 13.08 2.30 22.23
C SER A 216 13.29 3.56 23.04
N ALA A 217 14.09 4.51 22.55
CA ALA A 217 14.27 5.81 23.22
C ALA A 217 12.98 6.63 23.35
N SER A 218 11.99 6.39 22.52
CA SER A 218 10.70 7.10 22.52
C SER A 218 9.69 6.57 23.54
N TYR A 219 10.04 5.52 24.29
CA TYR A 219 9.14 4.84 25.21
C TYR A 219 9.67 4.86 26.64
N GLU A 220 8.75 4.99 27.61
CA GLU A 220 9.07 4.90 29.02
C GLU A 220 9.70 3.53 29.34
N GLY A 221 10.81 3.54 30.10
CA GLY A 221 11.57 2.32 30.38
C GLY A 221 12.23 1.69 29.17
N GLN A 222 12.31 2.41 28.04
CA GLN A 222 12.91 1.95 26.78
C GLN A 222 12.30 0.66 26.19
N HIS A 223 11.05 0.36 26.55
CA HIS A 223 10.28 -0.75 25.99
C HIS A 223 9.35 -0.27 24.87
N ILE A 224 9.62 -0.70 23.66
CA ILE A 224 8.71 -0.45 22.52
C ILE A 224 7.44 -1.26 22.75
N ARG A 225 6.30 -0.58 22.84
CA ARG A 225 5.00 -1.22 23.01
C ARG A 225 3.94 -0.50 22.19
N ARG A 226 3.05 -1.26 21.57
CA ARG A 226 1.85 -0.75 20.92
C ARG A 226 2.15 0.36 19.90
N VAL A 227 3.16 0.13 19.05
CA VAL A 227 3.47 1.03 17.94
C VAL A 227 2.35 0.98 16.93
N LYS A 228 1.70 2.10 16.66
CA LYS A 228 0.70 2.18 15.58
C LYS A 228 1.39 2.02 14.23
N LEU A 229 1.00 0.97 13.49
CA LEU A 229 1.48 0.73 12.13
C LEU A 229 0.60 1.43 11.10
N TYR A 230 -0.70 1.17 11.17
CA TYR A 230 -1.69 1.74 10.26
C TYR A 230 -3.07 1.69 10.92
N ASP A 231 -4.03 2.29 10.27
CA ASP A 231 -5.43 2.17 10.64
C ASP A 231 -6.31 1.71 9.48
N ILE A 232 -7.41 1.08 9.83
CA ILE A 232 -8.44 0.65 8.90
C ILE A 232 -9.70 1.44 9.24
N ASP A 233 -10.18 2.27 8.31
CA ASP A 233 -11.42 2.99 8.50
C ASP A 233 -12.58 2.01 8.69
N HIS A 234 -13.43 2.24 9.68
CA HIS A 234 -14.55 1.37 10.06
C HIS A 234 -15.60 1.23 8.96
N SER A 235 -15.64 2.14 7.99
CA SER A 235 -16.53 2.08 6.81
C SER A 235 -15.86 1.49 5.57
N ASN A 236 -14.59 1.06 5.68
CA ASN A 236 -13.84 0.54 4.54
C ASN A 236 -14.22 -0.90 4.19
N GLU A 237 -14.31 -1.22 2.91
CA GLU A 237 -14.64 -2.57 2.41
C GLU A 237 -13.74 -3.69 2.96
N ARG A 238 -12.52 -3.37 3.41
CA ARG A 238 -11.58 -4.32 4.00
C ARG A 238 -12.15 -5.04 5.22
N MET A 239 -13.06 -4.38 5.94
CA MET A 239 -13.67 -4.89 7.16
C MET A 239 -15.10 -5.41 6.99
N TYR A 240 -15.64 -5.46 5.76
CA TYR A 240 -17.01 -5.96 5.56
C TYR A 240 -17.14 -7.47 5.78
N TYR A 241 -16.05 -8.18 5.54
CA TYR A 241 -15.95 -9.62 5.76
C TYR A 241 -14.68 -9.92 6.56
N LYS A 242 -14.03 -11.04 6.31
CA LYS A 242 -12.82 -11.41 7.02
C LYS A 242 -11.60 -10.70 6.44
N TYR A 243 -10.73 -10.23 7.32
CA TYR A 243 -9.49 -9.53 7.00
C TYR A 243 -8.29 -10.26 7.59
N SER A 244 -7.15 -10.22 6.92
CA SER A 244 -5.85 -10.69 7.40
C SER A 244 -4.79 -9.63 7.17
N GLY A 245 -4.03 -9.33 8.21
CA GLY A 245 -2.78 -8.58 8.12
C GLY A 245 -1.57 -9.47 8.35
N LEU A 246 -0.50 -9.25 7.58
CA LEU A 246 0.82 -9.84 7.79
C LEU A 246 1.81 -8.72 8.08
N VAL A 247 2.35 -8.69 9.28
CA VAL A 247 3.35 -7.71 9.72
C VAL A 247 4.73 -8.34 9.63
N HIS A 248 5.66 -7.65 8.96
CA HIS A 248 7.07 -8.00 8.92
C HIS A 248 7.85 -7.01 9.79
N GLN A 249 8.72 -7.49 10.64
CA GLN A 249 9.58 -6.71 11.52
C GLN A 249 11.04 -6.99 11.21
N ARG A 250 11.85 -5.93 11.19
CA ARG A 250 13.29 -6.01 11.05
C ARG A 250 13.98 -5.07 12.05
N ALA A 251 14.96 -5.58 12.78
CA ALA A 251 15.87 -4.74 13.54
C ALA A 251 16.78 -3.96 12.58
N ILE A 252 16.94 -2.68 12.84
CA ILE A 252 17.73 -1.76 12.02
C ILE A 252 18.80 -1.04 12.86
N SER A 253 19.84 -0.53 12.21
CA SER A 253 20.85 0.28 12.87
C SER A 253 20.30 1.68 13.21
N LYS A 254 20.97 2.38 14.12
CA LYS A 254 20.64 3.78 14.41
C LYS A 254 20.72 4.65 13.15
N ALA A 255 21.76 4.46 12.33
CA ALA A 255 21.95 5.21 11.09
C ALA A 255 20.83 4.93 10.07
N GLU A 256 20.41 3.67 9.93
CA GLU A 256 19.26 3.32 9.10
C GLU A 256 17.96 3.93 9.62
N TYR A 257 17.75 3.92 10.95
CA TYR A 257 16.59 4.56 11.57
C TYR A 257 16.55 6.07 11.26
N GLU A 258 17.69 6.75 11.38
CA GLU A 258 17.81 8.20 11.09
C GLU A 258 17.54 8.49 9.61
N TYR A 259 18.02 7.64 8.69
CA TYR A 259 17.71 7.72 7.26
C TYR A 259 16.20 7.57 7.01
N GLU A 260 15.57 6.52 7.53
CA GLU A 260 14.15 6.25 7.32
C GLU A 260 13.26 7.34 7.96
N LEU A 261 13.68 7.88 9.10
CA LEU A 261 12.98 8.99 9.74
C LEU A 261 13.05 10.26 8.87
N ALA A 262 14.20 10.58 8.33
CA ALA A 262 14.37 11.72 7.41
C ALA A 262 13.57 11.51 6.11
N ARG A 263 13.59 10.29 5.56
CA ARG A 263 12.80 9.92 4.37
C ARG A 263 11.30 10.06 4.63
N ARG A 264 10.81 9.65 5.79
CA ARG A 264 9.42 9.84 6.21
C ARG A 264 9.04 11.32 6.29
N GLN A 265 9.91 12.15 6.87
CA GLN A 265 9.68 13.60 6.96
C GLN A 265 9.59 14.24 5.58
N THR A 266 10.46 13.89 4.65
CA THR A 266 10.42 14.44 3.28
C THR A 266 9.19 13.97 2.49
N SER A 267 8.64 12.79 2.76
CA SER A 267 7.47 12.24 2.04
C SER A 267 6.14 12.74 2.58
N THR A 268 6.01 12.96 3.90
CA THR A 268 4.75 13.37 4.54
C THR A 268 4.59 14.88 4.65
N GLU A 269 5.69 15.63 4.65
CA GLU A 269 5.70 17.06 4.98
C GLU A 269 5.84 17.99 3.76
N MET A 270 5.73 17.49 2.55
CA MET A 270 5.58 18.36 1.36
C MET A 270 4.37 19.32 1.47
N GLY A 271 3.58 19.22 2.56
CA GLY A 271 2.52 20.16 2.93
C GLY A 271 2.80 21.04 4.15
N GLY A 272 3.90 20.86 4.86
CA GLY A 272 4.25 21.63 6.06
C GLY A 272 5.07 22.88 5.73
N LEU A 273 4.43 24.05 5.73
CA LEU A 273 5.02 25.36 5.35
C LEU A 273 6.21 25.80 6.25
N PHE A 274 6.54 25.09 7.33
CA PHE A 274 7.47 25.57 8.36
C PHE A 274 8.50 24.56 8.87
N THR A 275 8.54 23.34 8.33
CA THR A 275 9.55 22.37 8.75
C THR A 275 10.78 22.45 7.84
N PRO A 276 11.98 22.74 8.35
CA PRO A 276 13.18 22.73 7.52
C PRO A 276 13.42 21.31 7.01
N LEU A 277 13.32 21.14 5.70
CA LEU A 277 13.71 19.90 5.04
C LEU A 277 15.21 19.67 5.26
N PRO A 278 15.67 18.46 5.58
CA PRO A 278 17.09 18.15 5.61
C PRO A 278 17.68 18.47 4.25
N SER A 279 18.80 19.19 4.23
CA SER A 279 19.50 19.63 3.00
C SER A 279 19.97 18.46 2.13
N ALA A 280 20.13 17.26 2.72
CA ALA A 280 20.37 15.99 2.04
C ALA A 280 19.91 14.85 2.95
N LEU A 281 19.39 13.77 2.36
CA LEU A 281 19.13 12.53 3.10
C LEU A 281 20.48 11.89 3.46
N PRO A 282 20.67 11.43 4.71
CA PRO A 282 21.86 10.65 5.06
C PRO A 282 21.88 9.37 4.22
N THR A 283 23.05 8.96 3.75
CA THR A 283 23.23 7.75 2.94
C THR A 283 24.42 6.97 3.43
N ASN A 284 24.41 5.65 3.25
CA ASN A 284 25.59 4.83 3.41
C ASN A 284 26.13 4.29 2.08
N ILE A 285 25.75 4.90 0.94
CA ILE A 285 26.14 4.46 -0.39
C ILE A 285 26.96 5.57 -1.03
N HIS A 286 28.12 5.20 -1.57
CA HIS A 286 29.06 6.12 -2.17
C HIS A 286 29.39 5.73 -3.61
N CYS A 287 29.51 6.74 -4.49
CA CYS A 287 30.09 6.54 -5.81
C CYS A 287 31.64 6.53 -5.69
N LEU A 288 32.28 5.43 -6.12
CA LEU A 288 33.72 5.29 -6.03
C LEU A 288 34.46 5.92 -7.21
N THR A 289 33.76 6.25 -8.28
CA THR A 289 34.31 6.77 -9.52
C THR A 289 34.09 8.26 -9.73
N SER A 290 33.27 8.89 -8.88
CA SER A 290 32.98 10.33 -8.93
C SER A 290 32.44 10.81 -7.58
N ASP A 291 32.33 12.14 -7.39
CA ASP A 291 31.76 12.75 -6.20
C ASP A 291 30.20 12.83 -6.22
N LYS A 292 29.53 12.08 -7.09
CA LYS A 292 28.08 12.09 -7.20
C LYS A 292 27.42 11.59 -5.93
N HIS A 293 26.43 12.34 -5.49
CA HIS A 293 25.59 11.93 -4.36
C HIS A 293 24.68 10.75 -4.75
N VAL A 294 24.37 9.91 -3.77
CA VAL A 294 23.47 8.74 -3.94
C VAL A 294 22.37 8.82 -2.88
N ILE A 295 21.18 8.45 -3.26
CA ILE A 295 20.03 8.37 -2.35
C ILE A 295 19.78 6.90 -2.04
N GLY A 296 19.73 6.54 -0.77
CA GLY A 296 19.46 5.19 -0.33
C GLY A 296 20.23 4.82 0.93
N PHE A 297 19.81 3.72 1.53
CA PHE A 297 20.51 3.11 2.66
C PHE A 297 20.36 1.58 2.56
N VAL A 298 21.45 0.86 2.65
CA VAL A 298 21.49 -0.60 2.64
C VAL A 298 21.77 -1.12 4.04
N GLY A 299 20.75 -1.63 4.70
CA GLY A 299 20.89 -2.29 5.99
C GLY A 299 21.17 -3.79 5.85
N CYS A 300 21.56 -4.45 6.96
CA CYS A 300 21.84 -5.87 6.98
C CYS A 300 21.22 -6.57 8.20
N SER A 301 20.55 -7.71 7.99
CA SER A 301 19.86 -8.46 9.04
C SER A 301 20.07 -9.97 8.93
N LEU A 302 20.21 -10.64 10.07
CA LEU A 302 20.29 -12.12 10.17
C LEU A 302 18.96 -12.80 9.96
N ASN A 303 17.88 -12.13 10.29
CA ASN A 303 16.52 -12.64 10.19
C ASN A 303 15.51 -11.50 10.20
N THR A 304 14.30 -11.82 9.77
CA THR A 304 13.09 -11.01 9.96
C THR A 304 12.13 -11.75 10.87
N SER A 305 11.17 -11.06 11.45
CA SER A 305 10.08 -11.65 12.21
C SER A 305 8.76 -11.31 11.53
N GLU A 306 7.88 -12.30 11.44
CA GLU A 306 6.57 -12.14 10.81
C GLU A 306 5.47 -12.49 11.79
N TYR A 307 4.34 -11.79 11.68
CA TYR A 307 3.15 -12.06 12.48
C TYR A 307 1.91 -11.88 11.61
N ARG A 308 1.17 -12.97 11.40
CA ARG A 308 -0.11 -12.94 10.70
C ARG A 308 -1.25 -12.92 11.72
N PHE A 309 -2.22 -12.05 11.50
CA PHE A 309 -3.44 -11.98 12.31
C PHE A 309 -4.67 -11.92 11.41
N PHE A 310 -5.83 -12.23 12.00
CA PHE A 310 -7.12 -12.17 11.34
C PHE A 310 -8.09 -11.33 12.15
N LEU A 311 -8.96 -10.59 11.45
CA LEU A 311 -10.05 -9.85 12.04
C LEU A 311 -11.37 -10.31 11.42
N VAL A 312 -12.41 -10.32 12.25
CA VAL A 312 -13.77 -10.60 11.80
C VAL A 312 -14.67 -9.41 12.18
N PRO A 313 -15.58 -8.97 11.30
CA PRO A 313 -16.37 -7.75 11.51
C PRO A 313 -17.19 -7.76 12.80
N LYS A 314 -17.69 -8.94 13.21
CA LYS A 314 -18.53 -9.08 14.42
C LYS A 314 -17.86 -8.64 15.73
N ASP A 315 -16.52 -8.54 15.75
CA ASP A 315 -15.76 -8.15 16.94
C ASP A 315 -15.55 -6.63 17.03
N TYR A 316 -16.01 -5.87 16.01
CA TYR A 316 -15.83 -4.44 15.85
C TYR A 316 -17.13 -3.76 15.41
N SER A 317 -17.19 -2.44 15.55
CA SER A 317 -18.29 -1.62 14.99
C SER A 317 -17.92 -1.24 13.56
N ILE A 318 -18.50 -1.94 12.58
CA ILE A 318 -18.25 -1.71 11.16
C ILE A 318 -19.51 -1.10 10.53
N ASP A 319 -19.30 0.01 9.81
CA ASP A 319 -20.36 0.68 9.07
C ASP A 319 -20.49 0.09 7.66
N HIS A 320 -21.51 -0.72 7.47
CA HIS A 320 -21.82 -1.27 6.15
C HIS A 320 -22.73 -0.30 5.38
N PRO A 321 -22.32 0.15 4.19
CA PRO A 321 -23.15 1.02 3.39
C PRO A 321 -24.46 0.33 3.03
N TYR A 322 -25.56 1.04 3.23
CA TYR A 322 -26.86 0.56 2.76
C TYR A 322 -26.84 0.43 1.23
N LYS A 323 -26.99 -0.78 0.74
CA LYS A 323 -27.13 -1.05 -0.70
C LYS A 323 -28.60 -1.25 -1.04
N LYS A 324 -29.15 -0.34 -1.84
CA LYS A 324 -30.48 -0.53 -2.43
C LYS A 324 -30.41 -1.66 -3.45
N ASP A 325 -31.45 -2.53 -3.45
CA ASP A 325 -31.56 -3.56 -4.48
C ASP A 325 -31.63 -2.91 -5.89
N ALA A 326 -30.58 -3.12 -6.65
CA ALA A 326 -30.42 -2.58 -8.01
C ALA A 326 -30.71 -3.63 -9.09
N ARG A 327 -31.17 -4.84 -8.69
CA ARG A 327 -31.58 -5.86 -9.65
C ARG A 327 -32.82 -5.41 -10.43
N LYS A 328 -32.88 -5.82 -11.68
CA LYS A 328 -34.08 -5.61 -12.51
C LYS A 328 -35.06 -6.76 -12.30
N TRP A 329 -36.18 -6.46 -11.69
CA TRP A 329 -37.24 -7.41 -11.44
C TRP A 329 -38.25 -7.43 -12.60
N LEU A 330 -38.65 -8.61 -13.02
CA LEU A 330 -39.72 -8.82 -14.00
C LEU A 330 -40.78 -9.73 -13.39
N ASP A 331 -42.02 -9.25 -13.40
CA ASP A 331 -43.21 -10.01 -13.05
C ASP A 331 -43.80 -10.62 -14.32
N ASP A 332 -44.34 -11.84 -14.23
CA ASP A 332 -44.93 -12.59 -15.33
C ASP A 332 -43.99 -12.71 -16.54
N CYS A 333 -42.71 -12.91 -16.29
CA CYS A 333 -41.68 -13.03 -17.31
C CYS A 333 -41.99 -14.19 -18.28
N ASN A 334 -42.07 -13.89 -19.58
CA ASN A 334 -42.16 -14.89 -20.61
C ASN A 334 -40.79 -15.18 -21.21
N GLU A 335 -40.71 -16.22 -22.08
CA GLU A 335 -39.45 -16.62 -22.74
C GLU A 335 -38.79 -15.50 -23.54
N GLN A 336 -39.57 -14.64 -24.18
CA GLN A 336 -39.05 -13.53 -25.00
C GLN A 336 -38.45 -12.44 -24.11
N ASP A 337 -39.02 -12.21 -22.93
CA ASP A 337 -38.45 -11.27 -21.96
C ASP A 337 -37.14 -11.78 -21.43
N CYS A 338 -37.04 -13.03 -21.02
CA CYS A 338 -35.83 -13.65 -20.55
C CYS A 338 -34.74 -13.66 -21.65
N TYR A 339 -35.08 -14.00 -22.87
CA TYR A 339 -34.19 -13.95 -24.02
C TYR A 339 -33.66 -12.53 -24.27
N ARG A 340 -34.51 -11.51 -24.17
CA ARG A 340 -34.14 -10.10 -24.31
C ARG A 340 -33.15 -9.69 -23.20
N MET A 341 -33.37 -10.10 -21.96
CA MET A 341 -32.48 -9.78 -20.85
C MET A 341 -31.06 -10.29 -21.11
N VAL A 342 -30.92 -11.53 -21.56
CA VAL A 342 -29.60 -12.12 -21.86
C VAL A 342 -28.97 -11.48 -23.09
N THR A 343 -29.72 -11.43 -24.23
CA THR A 343 -29.10 -11.14 -25.53
C THR A 343 -28.99 -9.66 -25.88
N LYS A 344 -29.89 -8.83 -25.36
CA LYS A 344 -29.92 -7.38 -25.66
C LYS A 344 -29.46 -6.52 -24.49
N GLU A 345 -29.80 -6.92 -23.27
CA GLU A 345 -29.44 -6.13 -22.08
C GLU A 345 -28.17 -6.65 -21.42
N GLY A 346 -27.68 -7.84 -21.75
CA GLY A 346 -26.45 -8.41 -21.23
C GLY A 346 -26.53 -8.70 -19.72
N MET A 347 -27.72 -8.99 -19.21
CA MET A 347 -27.96 -9.27 -17.80
C MET A 347 -28.03 -10.78 -17.55
N TYR A 348 -27.71 -11.16 -16.34
CA TYR A 348 -27.68 -12.55 -15.87
C TYR A 348 -28.82 -12.79 -14.89
N LEU A 349 -29.43 -13.98 -14.96
CA LEU A 349 -30.49 -14.39 -14.06
C LEU A 349 -29.93 -14.63 -12.65
N CYS A 350 -30.51 -13.96 -11.64
CA CYS A 350 -30.11 -14.09 -10.25
C CYS A 350 -31.12 -14.87 -9.43
N GLU A 351 -32.40 -14.72 -9.75
CA GLU A 351 -33.46 -15.32 -8.98
C GLU A 351 -34.60 -15.73 -9.88
N TRP A 352 -35.18 -16.90 -9.60
CA TRP A 352 -36.29 -17.49 -10.32
C TRP A 352 -37.32 -17.99 -9.32
N LYS A 353 -38.46 -17.30 -9.21
CA LYS A 353 -39.59 -17.68 -8.34
C LYS A 353 -40.80 -17.98 -9.18
N ASP A 354 -41.05 -19.25 -9.42
CA ASP A 354 -42.22 -19.70 -10.16
C ASP A 354 -43.36 -20.15 -9.18
N GLU A 355 -44.32 -19.30 -8.99
CA GLU A 355 -45.48 -19.58 -8.16
C GLU A 355 -46.75 -19.83 -8.99
N ARG A 356 -46.68 -19.97 -10.31
CA ARG A 356 -47.81 -20.20 -11.21
C ARG A 356 -48.63 -21.47 -10.90
N TYR A 357 -48.05 -22.37 -10.10
CA TYR A 357 -48.78 -23.53 -9.58
C TYR A 357 -49.82 -23.17 -8.48
N LYS A 358 -49.81 -21.96 -7.93
CA LYS A 358 -50.79 -21.43 -6.97
C LYS A 358 -51.82 -20.58 -7.69
N PRO A 359 -53.13 -20.56 -7.24
CA PRO A 359 -54.10 -19.64 -7.78
C PRO A 359 -53.65 -18.19 -7.64
N GLY A 360 -53.53 -17.49 -8.78
CA GLY A 360 -53.03 -16.10 -8.82
C GLY A 360 -51.52 -15.93 -8.66
N GLY A 361 -50.78 -17.03 -8.63
CA GLY A 361 -49.31 -16.99 -8.58
C GLY A 361 -48.68 -16.59 -9.90
N THR A 362 -47.55 -15.93 -9.84
CA THR A 362 -46.82 -15.36 -10.95
C THR A 362 -45.39 -15.95 -11.07
N LEU A 363 -44.75 -15.73 -12.18
CA LEU A 363 -43.32 -15.97 -12.33
C LEU A 363 -42.57 -14.65 -12.10
N GLN A 364 -41.77 -14.59 -11.08
CA GLN A 364 -40.88 -13.45 -10.82
C GLN A 364 -39.43 -13.83 -11.10
N THR A 365 -38.72 -12.98 -11.81
CA THR A 365 -37.30 -13.14 -12.09
C THR A 365 -36.54 -11.87 -11.72
N ALA A 366 -35.31 -12.03 -11.17
CA ALA A 366 -34.41 -10.93 -10.91
C ALA A 366 -33.13 -11.07 -11.74
N TRP A 367 -32.66 -9.96 -12.29
CA TRP A 367 -31.57 -9.88 -13.22
C TRP A 367 -30.55 -8.84 -12.78
N ALA A 368 -29.24 -9.16 -12.94
CA ALA A 368 -28.13 -8.27 -12.62
C ALA A 368 -27.07 -8.27 -13.71
N TYR A 369 -26.24 -7.26 -13.74
CA TYR A 369 -25.09 -7.21 -14.61
C TYR A 369 -23.94 -8.04 -14.05
N ASP A 370 -23.01 -8.46 -14.90
CA ASP A 370 -21.81 -9.23 -14.54
C ASP A 370 -21.00 -8.55 -13.44
N TYR A 371 -20.78 -7.23 -13.51
CA TYR A 371 -20.02 -6.49 -12.49
C TYR A 371 -20.68 -6.54 -11.09
N GLN A 372 -21.95 -6.86 -10.97
CA GLN A 372 -22.65 -7.02 -9.70
C GLN A 372 -22.55 -8.45 -9.15
N LEU A 373 -22.12 -9.39 -9.98
CA LEU A 373 -22.09 -10.84 -9.71
C LEU A 373 -20.66 -11.39 -9.62
N ASP A 374 -19.69 -10.73 -10.25
CA ASP A 374 -18.33 -11.24 -10.40
C ASP A 374 -17.32 -10.31 -9.72
N VAL A 375 -16.82 -10.73 -8.58
CA VAL A 375 -15.80 -9.99 -7.81
C VAL A 375 -14.49 -9.79 -8.58
N ARG A 376 -14.19 -10.62 -9.57
CA ARG A 376 -12.97 -10.54 -10.40
C ARG A 376 -12.94 -9.25 -11.23
N LEU A 377 -14.12 -8.76 -11.62
CA LEU A 377 -14.25 -7.48 -12.34
C LEU A 377 -13.93 -6.26 -11.47
N HIS A 378 -13.86 -6.44 -10.14
CA HIS A 378 -13.45 -5.43 -9.17
C HIS A 378 -12.02 -5.61 -8.67
N GLY A 379 -11.19 -6.38 -9.39
CA GLY A 379 -9.79 -6.61 -9.06
C GLY A 379 -9.53 -7.64 -7.95
N ALA A 380 -10.53 -8.45 -7.60
CA ALA A 380 -10.34 -9.59 -6.70
C ALA A 380 -9.87 -10.84 -7.45
N THR A 381 -9.22 -11.75 -6.76
CA THR A 381 -9.01 -13.13 -7.21
C THR A 381 -10.05 -14.05 -6.61
N ASP A 382 -10.46 -15.08 -7.31
CA ASP A 382 -11.30 -16.18 -6.79
C ASP A 382 -10.47 -17.31 -6.18
N MET A 383 -9.14 -17.22 -6.23
CA MET A 383 -8.23 -18.17 -5.60
C MET A 383 -8.07 -17.83 -4.13
N LYS A 384 -8.57 -18.73 -3.26
CA LYS A 384 -8.40 -18.63 -1.80
C LYS A 384 -6.91 -18.72 -1.45
N PRO A 385 -6.34 -17.75 -0.69
CA PRO A 385 -4.96 -17.88 -0.21
C PRO A 385 -4.77 -19.11 0.69
N ASP A 386 -3.62 -19.78 0.57
CA ASP A 386 -3.33 -21.03 1.32
C ASP A 386 -3.41 -20.87 2.84
N TYR A 387 -3.09 -19.67 3.34
CA TYR A 387 -3.14 -19.33 4.77
C TYR A 387 -4.54 -18.90 5.24
N TRP A 388 -5.54 -18.84 4.36
CA TRP A 388 -6.87 -18.33 4.70
C TRP A 388 -7.72 -19.44 5.32
N GLU A 389 -8.05 -19.27 6.59
CA GLU A 389 -8.97 -20.13 7.30
C GLU A 389 -10.42 -19.65 7.12
N ASP A 390 -11.39 -20.56 7.02
CA ASP A 390 -12.83 -20.21 6.88
C ASP A 390 -13.47 -19.79 8.20
#